data_d60a702a634273dfb1e92092da1ac6af
#
_entry.id   d60a702a634273dfb1e92092da1ac6af
#
_cell.length_a   1.000
_cell.length_b   1.000
_cell.length_c   1.000
_cell.angle_alpha   90.00
_cell.angle_beta   90.00
_cell.angle_gamma   90.00
#
_symmetry.space_group_name_H-M   'P 1'
#
loop_
_entity.id
_entity.type
_entity.pdbx_description
1 polymer ?
#
loop_
_entity_poly.entity_id
_entity_poly.type
_entity_poly.pdbx_seq_one_letter_code
_entity_poly.pdbx_strand_id
1 'polypeptide(L)'
;MKKKFSIVIISVLLLGYLAPFDTLLVGADETTVTEDTTVKTAETETATEATESESGSDNEKAEEPKEAEASKETTEKEEKAKTKEPASNIKTEINTDKSQLKQTNLKAVVPAGSTFNSLFPDDNLAKKLAVIITGNAAATGNESVDSAALLAISQLDLSGETGNDPTDISNIEGLQYLENLTSLNLSENNISDLAPIKDLVKLVSLNLSSNRTLVNLSGVESLVNLQELNVSANKALEDISEVASLPVLKEISAQGCNIKTLELDNPAGAILPEIETFYLQENDLTDLTSLAKLPKLKNLYIKGNASLKSLATLKGATKLQLIDASNCTDLETLGDISGLSELEMIQLSGCSKLKEITSLKDLPNLVNITADSCAIEDLGTLNNLPKLQTLILSDNKDLTNINAVTDMPQLKTLALDGCGITSIGTLDNLPKLEKLDLKENQLTSISEINDLPRLS
;
A
#
# COMPACT_ATOMS: atom_id res chain seq x y z
N MET A 1 34.06 -13.14 -32.13
CA MET A 1 33.55 -13.70 -30.87
C MET A 1 32.33 -12.87 -30.48
N LYS A 2 31.13 -13.39 -30.72
CA LYS A 2 29.90 -12.69 -30.39
C LYS A 2 29.64 -12.93 -28.89
N LYS A 3 29.84 -11.90 -28.04
CA LYS A 3 29.39 -11.92 -26.65
C LYS A 3 27.88 -11.66 -26.66
N LYS A 4 27.12 -12.68 -26.33
CA LYS A 4 25.70 -12.54 -26.00
C LYS A 4 25.62 -11.86 -24.65
N PHE A 5 25.12 -10.63 -24.60
CA PHE A 5 24.64 -10.02 -23.37
C PHE A 5 23.26 -10.63 -23.08
N SER A 6 23.20 -11.49 -22.07
CA SER A 6 21.93 -11.89 -21.47
C SER A 6 21.48 -10.75 -20.57
N ILE A 7 20.45 -10.05 -21.00
CA ILE A 7 19.67 -9.17 -20.13
C ILE A 7 18.87 -10.09 -19.22
N VAL A 8 19.23 -10.12 -17.97
CA VAL A 8 18.45 -10.77 -16.91
C VAL A 8 17.28 -9.84 -16.60
N ILE A 9 16.13 -10.15 -17.19
CA ILE A 9 14.86 -9.57 -16.74
C ILE A 9 14.58 -10.26 -15.40
N ILE A 10 14.77 -9.52 -14.30
CA ILE A 10 14.22 -9.92 -13.02
C ILE A 10 12.73 -9.55 -13.05
N SER A 11 11.95 -10.37 -13.73
CA SER A 11 10.54 -10.49 -13.45
C SER A 11 10.47 -11.13 -12.07
N VAL A 12 10.19 -10.36 -11.03
CA VAL A 12 9.77 -10.94 -9.75
C VAL A 12 8.36 -11.46 -9.97
N LEU A 13 8.28 -12.62 -10.62
CA LEU A 13 7.14 -13.50 -10.55
C LEU A 13 7.14 -14.06 -9.13
N LEU A 14 6.42 -13.43 -8.24
CA LEU A 14 5.93 -14.04 -7.01
C LEU A 14 4.87 -15.09 -7.39
N LEU A 15 5.36 -16.20 -7.96
CA LEU A 15 4.62 -17.45 -7.98
C LEU A 15 4.46 -17.87 -6.52
N GLY A 16 3.19 -17.97 -6.08
CA GLY A 16 2.84 -18.52 -4.79
C GLY A 16 3.48 -19.88 -4.54
N TYR A 17 4.53 -19.86 -3.76
CA TYR A 17 5.05 -21.05 -3.10
C TYR A 17 4.96 -20.79 -1.60
N LEU A 18 4.08 -21.53 -0.97
CA LEU A 18 4.12 -21.85 0.44
C LEU A 18 5.44 -22.60 0.70
N ALA A 19 6.52 -21.87 0.94
CA ALA A 19 7.70 -22.44 1.56
C ALA A 19 7.50 -22.39 3.08
N PRO A 20 7.86 -23.45 3.81
CA PRO A 20 7.78 -23.43 5.27
C PRO A 20 8.75 -22.35 5.81
N PHE A 21 8.26 -21.56 6.77
CA PHE A 21 9.00 -20.52 7.47
C PHE A 21 10.10 -21.12 8.35
N ASP A 22 11.21 -21.55 7.76
CA ASP A 22 12.38 -21.99 8.53
C ASP A 22 13.64 -21.14 8.31
N THR A 23 13.60 -20.05 7.51
CA THR A 23 14.80 -19.23 7.27
C THR A 23 14.49 -17.75 7.07
N LEU A 24 14.14 -17.05 8.15
CA LEU A 24 14.27 -15.58 8.20
C LEU A 24 14.65 -15.14 9.62
N LEU A 25 15.74 -15.73 10.11
CA LEU A 25 16.49 -15.30 11.30
C LEU A 25 17.98 -15.30 10.92
N VAL A 26 18.40 -14.34 10.10
CA VAL A 26 19.81 -13.96 9.87
C VAL A 26 19.71 -12.55 9.28
N GLY A 27 20.29 -11.57 9.86
CA GLY A 27 21.47 -11.15 10.48
C GLY A 27 21.44 -9.65 10.59
N ALA A 28 21.38 -9.14 11.80
CA ALA A 28 21.88 -7.81 12.06
C ALA A 28 23.41 -7.93 12.08
N ASP A 29 24.05 -7.32 11.13
CA ASP A 29 25.51 -7.26 11.03
C ASP A 29 26.03 -6.33 12.11
N GLU A 30 26.69 -6.91 13.11
CA GLU A 30 27.47 -6.20 14.11
C GLU A 30 28.71 -5.59 13.42
N THR A 31 28.65 -4.31 13.14
CA THR A 31 29.89 -3.56 12.90
C THR A 31 30.50 -3.16 14.24
N THR A 32 31.48 -3.93 14.66
CA THR A 32 32.39 -3.59 15.73
C THR A 32 33.16 -2.30 15.42
N VAL A 33 32.87 -1.25 16.18
CA VAL A 33 33.75 -0.10 16.29
C VAL A 33 34.51 -0.24 17.62
N THR A 34 35.79 -0.52 17.53
CA THR A 34 36.74 -0.41 18.64
C THR A 34 37.02 1.05 18.89
N GLU A 35 36.69 1.56 20.06
CA GLU A 35 37.27 2.79 20.57
C GLU A 35 37.97 2.55 21.91
N ASP A 36 39.20 2.99 21.92
CA ASP A 36 40.15 2.94 23.00
C ASP A 36 40.01 4.15 23.95
N THR A 37 39.94 3.81 25.22
CA THR A 37 40.36 4.55 26.44
C THR A 37 40.37 6.08 26.46
N THR A 38 39.82 6.73 27.48
CA THR A 38 40.39 6.99 28.79
C THR A 38 39.48 7.81 29.72
N VAL A 39 39.42 7.29 30.94
CA VAL A 39 39.07 7.82 32.25
C VAL A 39 39.23 9.34 32.46
N LYS A 40 38.22 9.97 33.11
CA LYS A 40 38.39 10.71 34.36
C LYS A 40 37.07 11.05 35.08
N THR A 41 37.07 10.62 36.32
CA THR A 41 36.21 10.91 37.46
C THR A 41 36.16 12.37 37.91
N ALA A 42 34.99 12.80 38.42
CA ALA A 42 34.78 13.60 39.63
C ALA A 42 33.25 13.83 39.80
N GLU A 43 32.56 13.23 40.74
CA GLU A 43 32.15 13.65 42.09
C GLU A 43 31.85 15.16 42.17
N THR A 44 30.72 15.63 42.68
CA THR A 44 30.05 15.54 43.98
C THR A 44 28.79 16.38 44.00
N GLU A 45 27.75 15.86 44.68
CA GLU A 45 26.94 16.50 45.75
C GLU A 45 26.16 17.80 45.43
N THR A 46 25.02 18.11 45.91
CA THR A 46 24.08 17.79 46.99
C THR A 46 22.86 18.68 46.79
N ALA A 47 21.72 18.17 46.95
CA ALA A 47 20.71 18.31 47.99
C ALA A 47 20.09 19.72 48.20
N THR A 48 18.87 19.73 48.39
CA THR A 48 17.88 20.10 49.41
C THR A 48 16.74 20.98 48.91
N GLU A 49 15.59 20.43 49.14
CA GLU A 49 14.44 20.80 50.02
C GLU A 49 13.66 22.07 49.64
N ALA A 50 12.43 21.81 49.37
CA ALA A 50 11.21 21.89 50.19
C ALA A 50 10.60 23.30 50.29
N THR A 51 9.38 23.47 50.14
CA THR A 51 8.22 23.61 51.04
C THR A 51 7.04 24.25 50.30
N GLU A 52 5.93 23.56 50.33
CA GLU A 52 4.62 23.86 50.92
C GLU A 52 4.04 25.28 50.80
N SER A 53 2.82 25.38 50.34
CA SER A 53 1.58 25.65 51.08
C SER A 53 0.47 26.04 50.11
N GLU A 54 -0.57 25.32 50.11
CA GLU A 54 -1.89 25.44 50.75
C GLU A 54 -2.75 26.62 50.33
N SER A 55 -3.96 26.23 49.99
CA SER A 55 -5.33 26.65 50.35
C SER A 55 -5.97 27.57 49.29
N GLY A 56 -7.20 27.38 48.99
CA GLY A 56 -8.42 26.90 49.50
C GLY A 56 -9.53 27.20 48.53
N SER A 57 -10.46 26.31 48.50
CA SER A 57 -11.92 26.36 48.56
C SER A 57 -12.61 27.58 47.90
N ASP A 58 -13.64 27.42 47.12
CA ASP A 58 -15.02 27.14 47.46
C ASP A 58 -15.91 27.00 46.22
N ASN A 59 -16.76 26.00 46.28
CA ASN A 59 -18.17 25.83 45.97
C ASN A 59 -18.94 26.94 45.21
N GLU A 60 -19.72 26.48 44.24
CA GLU A 60 -21.19 26.47 44.16
C GLU A 60 -21.61 26.05 42.75
N LYS A 61 -22.25 24.91 42.56
CA LYS A 61 -23.63 24.48 42.67
C LYS A 61 -24.57 25.02 41.58
N ALA A 62 -24.94 24.06 40.73
CA ALA A 62 -26.25 23.71 40.20
C ALA A 62 -27.07 24.76 39.45
N GLU A 63 -27.58 24.40 38.28
CA GLU A 63 -28.97 24.00 38.03
C GLU A 63 -29.21 23.72 36.54
N GLU A 64 -29.75 22.55 36.29
CA GLU A 64 -30.63 22.27 35.14
C GLU A 64 -32.00 22.91 35.38
N PRO A 65 -32.78 23.19 34.32
CA PRO A 65 -33.96 22.38 34.15
C PRO A 65 -34.36 22.08 32.67
N LYS A 66 -34.66 20.78 32.43
CA LYS A 66 -35.92 20.15 32.02
C LYS A 66 -36.80 20.79 30.94
N GLU A 67 -36.97 19.92 29.91
CA GLU A 67 -38.20 19.47 29.25
C GLU A 67 -39.34 20.46 28.96
N ALA A 68 -39.81 20.43 27.70
CA ALA A 68 -41.22 20.19 27.43
C ALA A 68 -41.47 19.77 25.97
N GLU A 69 -42.16 18.66 25.86
CA GLU A 69 -42.80 18.06 24.69
C GLU A 69 -43.93 18.94 24.09
N ALA A 70 -44.26 18.67 22.85
CA ALA A 70 -45.57 18.23 22.34
C ALA A 70 -45.75 18.67 20.86
N SER A 71 -45.79 17.81 19.94
CA SER A 71 -46.87 16.94 19.40
C SER A 71 -47.82 17.61 18.41
N LYS A 72 -48.05 16.83 17.33
CA LYS A 72 -49.23 16.68 16.46
C LYS A 72 -49.34 17.53 15.20
N GLU A 73 -49.20 16.85 14.08
CA GLU A 73 -50.23 16.26 13.20
C GLU A 73 -51.22 17.29 12.59
N THR A 74 -51.32 17.42 11.30
CA THR A 74 -52.42 16.90 10.47
C THR A 74 -52.34 17.38 9.00
N THR A 75 -52.41 16.40 8.11
CA THR A 75 -53.22 16.18 6.92
C THR A 75 -53.52 17.28 5.89
N GLU A 76 -53.19 16.87 4.66
CA GLU A 76 -53.98 16.91 3.40
C GLU A 76 -54.72 18.17 2.97
N LYS A 77 -54.48 18.61 1.73
CA LYS A 77 -55.38 18.43 0.59
C LYS A 77 -54.86 19.10 -0.69
N GLU A 78 -55.13 18.37 -1.77
CA GLU A 78 -55.06 18.78 -3.18
C GLU A 78 -55.84 20.06 -3.49
N GLU A 79 -55.35 20.85 -4.49
CA GLU A 79 -56.27 21.37 -5.52
C GLU A 79 -55.53 21.81 -6.78
N LYS A 80 -56.04 21.34 -7.91
CA LYS A 80 -55.68 21.66 -9.29
C LYS A 80 -56.12 23.06 -9.67
N ALA A 81 -55.30 23.78 -10.44
CA ALA A 81 -55.82 24.71 -11.44
C ALA A 81 -54.87 24.86 -12.63
N LYS A 82 -55.43 24.60 -13.79
CA LYS A 82 -54.90 24.82 -15.14
C LYS A 82 -54.81 26.31 -15.45
N THR A 83 -53.79 26.76 -16.22
CA THR A 83 -54.04 27.50 -17.50
C THR A 83 -52.71 27.78 -18.25
N LYS A 84 -52.72 27.25 -19.49
CA LYS A 84 -52.31 27.80 -20.80
C LYS A 84 -50.88 28.35 -21.01
N GLU A 85 -50.22 27.61 -21.91
CA GLU A 85 -49.18 28.04 -22.84
C GLU A 85 -49.57 29.24 -23.74
N PRO A 86 -48.57 29.93 -24.34
CA PRO A 86 -48.30 29.53 -25.69
C PRO A 86 -46.84 29.38 -26.08
N ALA A 87 -46.66 28.60 -27.09
CA ALA A 87 -45.50 28.10 -27.76
C ALA A 87 -44.56 29.16 -28.33
N SER A 88 -43.23 28.89 -28.26
CA SER A 88 -42.37 29.18 -29.42
C SER A 88 -41.31 28.05 -29.53
N ASN A 89 -41.44 27.35 -30.63
CA ASN A 89 -40.50 26.34 -31.15
C ASN A 89 -39.11 26.93 -31.38
N ILE A 90 -38.11 26.43 -30.71
CA ILE A 90 -36.74 26.36 -31.26
C ILE A 90 -36.31 24.90 -31.05
N LYS A 91 -36.48 24.11 -32.11
CA LYS A 91 -35.81 22.82 -32.27
C LYS A 91 -34.33 23.08 -32.47
N THR A 92 -33.55 22.92 -31.44
CA THR A 92 -32.12 22.69 -31.59
C THR A 92 -31.93 21.18 -31.73
N GLU A 93 -31.83 20.69 -32.94
CA GLU A 93 -31.37 19.36 -33.25
C GLU A 93 -29.92 19.26 -32.78
N ILE A 94 -29.71 18.60 -31.64
CA ILE A 94 -28.40 18.12 -31.24
C ILE A 94 -28.14 16.88 -32.09
N ASN A 95 -27.46 17.10 -33.21
CA ASN A 95 -26.94 16.05 -34.07
C ASN A 95 -25.77 15.38 -33.29
N THR A 96 -26.06 14.30 -32.59
CA THR A 96 -25.05 13.44 -31.96
C THR A 96 -24.45 12.54 -33.04
N ASP A 97 -23.66 13.13 -33.92
CA ASP A 97 -22.77 12.38 -34.81
C ASP A 97 -21.52 11.97 -34.03
N LYS A 98 -21.58 10.78 -33.42
CA LYS A 98 -20.46 10.14 -32.72
C LYS A 98 -19.33 9.69 -33.66
N SER A 99 -19.29 10.10 -34.92
CA SER A 99 -18.34 9.62 -35.91
C SER A 99 -17.17 10.56 -36.23
N GLN A 100 -17.01 11.68 -35.50
CA GLN A 100 -16.00 12.70 -35.84
C GLN A 100 -15.07 13.11 -34.67
N LEU A 101 -14.81 12.21 -33.71
CA LEU A 101 -13.65 12.33 -32.84
C LEU A 101 -12.59 11.29 -33.25
N LYS A 102 -12.19 11.33 -34.50
CA LYS A 102 -10.83 10.92 -34.83
C LYS A 102 -9.91 12.04 -34.29
N GLN A 103 -9.43 11.88 -33.06
CA GLN A 103 -8.15 12.47 -32.70
C GLN A 103 -7.15 11.94 -33.73
N THR A 104 -6.80 12.79 -34.70
CA THR A 104 -5.58 12.61 -35.48
C THR A 104 -4.46 12.81 -34.47
N ASN A 105 -4.00 11.73 -33.85
CA ASN A 105 -2.71 11.71 -33.18
C ASN A 105 -1.70 12.10 -34.28
N LEU A 106 -1.34 13.36 -34.32
CA LEU A 106 -0.21 13.82 -35.11
C LEU A 106 1.00 13.12 -34.49
N LYS A 107 1.44 12.03 -35.14
CA LYS A 107 2.66 11.35 -34.76
C LYS A 107 3.78 12.36 -34.67
N ALA A 108 4.54 12.31 -33.61
CA ALA A 108 5.72 13.12 -33.44
C ALA A 108 6.70 12.78 -34.57
N VAL A 109 6.97 13.74 -35.44
CA VAL A 109 7.85 13.55 -36.62
C VAL A 109 9.23 14.02 -36.24
N VAL A 110 10.21 13.12 -36.30
CA VAL A 110 11.63 13.48 -36.14
C VAL A 110 12.07 14.36 -37.28
N PRO A 111 12.52 15.61 -37.04
CA PRO A 111 12.99 16.49 -38.11
C PRO A 111 14.24 15.91 -38.80
N ALA A 112 14.33 16.08 -40.12
CA ALA A 112 15.48 15.60 -40.84
C ALA A 112 16.79 16.30 -40.41
N GLY A 113 17.83 15.50 -40.16
CA GLY A 113 19.13 16.01 -39.71
C GLY A 113 19.22 16.29 -38.20
N SER A 114 18.24 15.85 -37.44
CA SER A 114 18.31 15.95 -35.97
C SER A 114 19.48 15.14 -35.39
N THR A 115 20.04 15.65 -34.32
CA THR A 115 20.96 14.94 -33.42
C THR A 115 20.22 14.56 -32.12
N PHE A 116 20.79 13.68 -31.31
CA PHE A 116 20.18 13.38 -30.02
C PHE A 116 20.02 14.63 -29.15
N ASN A 117 21.05 15.49 -29.03
CA ASN A 117 20.97 16.75 -28.29
C ASN A 117 19.89 17.72 -28.83
N SER A 118 19.54 17.64 -30.11
CA SER A 118 18.48 18.49 -30.68
C SER A 118 17.07 17.98 -30.44
N LEU A 119 16.91 16.65 -30.21
CA LEU A 119 15.62 16.02 -29.93
C LEU A 119 15.33 15.87 -28.42
N PHE A 120 16.39 15.70 -27.67
CA PHE A 120 16.33 15.44 -26.22
C PHE A 120 17.10 16.55 -25.49
N PRO A 121 16.42 17.58 -24.98
CA PRO A 121 17.05 18.76 -24.39
C PRO A 121 17.87 18.48 -23.13
N ASP A 122 17.61 17.34 -22.45
CA ASP A 122 18.43 16.88 -21.33
C ASP A 122 19.69 16.18 -21.86
N ASP A 123 20.86 16.74 -21.58
CA ASP A 123 22.15 16.22 -22.06
C ASP A 123 22.43 14.79 -21.61
N ASN A 124 21.98 14.42 -20.40
CA ASN A 124 22.14 13.07 -19.86
C ASN A 124 21.24 12.08 -20.60
N LEU A 125 19.99 12.45 -20.86
CA LEU A 125 19.06 11.66 -21.66
C LEU A 125 19.60 11.49 -23.10
N ALA A 126 19.99 12.58 -23.74
CA ALA A 126 20.52 12.56 -25.09
C ALA A 126 21.75 11.64 -25.21
N LYS A 127 22.69 11.75 -24.27
CA LYS A 127 23.88 10.92 -24.22
C LYS A 127 23.57 9.44 -23.95
N LYS A 128 22.72 9.14 -22.99
CA LYS A 128 22.29 7.75 -22.69
C LYS A 128 21.66 7.11 -23.93
N LEU A 129 20.73 7.82 -24.60
CA LEU A 129 20.09 7.33 -25.81
C LEU A 129 21.06 7.17 -26.98
N ALA A 130 21.99 8.10 -27.17
CA ALA A 130 23.01 7.99 -28.19
C ALA A 130 23.89 6.76 -27.99
N VAL A 131 24.30 6.47 -26.75
CA VAL A 131 25.06 5.25 -26.40
C VAL A 131 24.24 3.98 -26.68
N ILE A 132 22.99 3.95 -26.26
CA ILE A 132 22.10 2.79 -26.42
C ILE A 132 21.84 2.50 -27.90
N ILE A 133 21.52 3.51 -28.69
CA ILE A 133 21.09 3.38 -30.08
C ILE A 133 22.26 3.11 -31.00
N THR A 134 23.38 3.82 -30.81
CA THR A 134 24.56 3.68 -31.69
C THR A 134 25.46 2.48 -31.26
N GLY A 135 25.32 2.01 -30.03
CA GLY A 135 26.23 1.01 -29.44
C GLY A 135 27.65 1.58 -29.16
N ASN A 136 27.82 2.91 -29.26
CA ASN A 136 29.11 3.58 -29.06
C ASN A 136 29.16 4.17 -27.64
N ALA A 137 29.95 3.58 -26.75
CA ALA A 137 30.13 4.04 -25.38
C ALA A 137 30.72 5.48 -25.28
N ALA A 138 31.32 6.00 -26.34
CA ALA A 138 31.88 7.35 -26.42
C ALA A 138 30.92 8.35 -27.10
N ALA A 139 29.66 7.96 -27.36
CA ALA A 139 28.68 8.88 -27.94
C ALA A 139 28.43 10.08 -27.01
N THR A 140 28.24 11.25 -27.62
CA THR A 140 28.15 12.54 -26.91
C THR A 140 26.77 13.18 -27.02
N GLY A 141 25.86 12.60 -27.83
CA GLY A 141 24.56 13.18 -28.19
C GLY A 141 24.59 14.05 -29.44
N ASN A 142 25.76 14.30 -30.02
CA ASN A 142 25.88 15.04 -31.30
C ASN A 142 25.74 14.14 -32.54
N GLU A 143 25.58 12.84 -32.32
CA GLU A 143 25.33 11.87 -33.39
C GLU A 143 23.96 12.11 -34.02
N SER A 144 23.86 11.84 -35.34
CA SER A 144 22.58 11.96 -36.05
C SER A 144 21.60 10.88 -35.59
N VAL A 145 20.34 11.26 -35.49
CA VAL A 145 19.26 10.34 -35.09
C VAL A 145 18.57 9.79 -36.34
N ASP A 146 18.47 8.46 -36.40
CA ASP A 146 17.61 7.77 -37.37
C ASP A 146 16.24 7.52 -36.71
N SER A 147 15.17 8.05 -37.30
CA SER A 147 13.80 7.82 -36.79
C SER A 147 13.41 6.34 -36.78
N ALA A 148 13.92 5.54 -37.73
CA ALA A 148 13.67 4.11 -37.74
C ALA A 148 14.33 3.40 -36.52
N ALA A 149 15.49 3.88 -36.07
CA ALA A 149 16.14 3.37 -34.89
C ALA A 149 15.35 3.71 -33.60
N LEU A 150 14.77 4.90 -33.49
CA LEU A 150 13.88 5.27 -32.38
C LEU A 150 12.63 4.38 -32.35
N LEU A 151 12.01 4.14 -33.50
CA LEU A 151 10.82 3.31 -33.64
C LEU A 151 11.10 1.81 -33.42
N ALA A 152 12.36 1.37 -33.48
CA ALA A 152 12.73 -0.01 -33.19
C ALA A 152 12.80 -0.33 -31.69
N ILE A 153 12.82 0.70 -30.83
CA ILE A 153 12.93 0.52 -29.39
C ILE A 153 11.54 0.20 -28.82
N SER A 154 11.42 -0.95 -28.18
CA SER A 154 10.22 -1.37 -27.49
C SER A 154 10.40 -1.48 -25.96
N GLN A 155 11.64 -1.56 -25.49
CA GLN A 155 12.01 -1.59 -24.09
C GLN A 155 13.19 -0.66 -23.88
N LEU A 156 13.13 0.17 -22.86
CA LEU A 156 14.17 1.17 -22.60
C LEU A 156 14.41 1.28 -21.09
N ASP A 157 15.68 1.13 -20.71
CA ASP A 157 16.16 1.36 -19.37
C ASP A 157 17.02 2.64 -19.36
N LEU A 158 16.50 3.65 -18.66
CA LEU A 158 17.13 4.94 -18.44
C LEU A 158 17.31 5.23 -16.95
N SER A 159 17.31 4.18 -16.11
CA SER A 159 17.50 4.35 -14.67
C SER A 159 18.77 5.15 -14.36
N GLY A 160 18.68 5.98 -13.33
CA GLY A 160 19.81 6.72 -12.79
C GLY A 160 20.68 5.87 -11.87
N GLU A 161 21.66 6.51 -11.26
CA GLU A 161 22.45 5.95 -10.17
C GLU A 161 21.79 6.28 -8.83
N THR A 162 22.05 5.48 -7.81
CA THR A 162 21.50 5.76 -6.47
C THR A 162 22.08 7.05 -5.88
N GLY A 163 21.24 7.96 -5.43
CA GLY A 163 21.64 9.23 -4.85
C GLY A 163 21.19 10.43 -5.69
N ASN A 164 21.82 11.58 -5.53
CA ASN A 164 21.68 12.72 -6.44
C ASN A 164 22.93 12.73 -7.32
N ASP A 165 22.89 12.03 -8.44
CA ASP A 165 24.00 11.98 -9.37
C ASP A 165 23.85 13.12 -10.40
N PRO A 166 24.94 13.81 -10.77
CA PRO A 166 24.89 14.83 -11.82
C PRO A 166 24.53 14.28 -13.21
N THR A 167 24.48 12.94 -13.35
CA THR A 167 24.02 12.25 -14.56
C THR A 167 22.55 11.86 -14.53
N ASP A 168 21.80 12.24 -13.48
CA ASP A 168 20.37 12.01 -13.40
C ASP A 168 19.62 12.82 -14.46
N ILE A 169 18.61 12.19 -15.04
CA ILE A 169 17.72 12.81 -16.03
C ILE A 169 16.68 13.65 -15.29
N SER A 170 16.51 14.88 -15.71
CA SER A 170 15.51 15.80 -15.16
C SER A 170 14.40 16.19 -16.13
N ASN A 171 14.70 16.11 -17.43
CA ASN A 171 13.76 16.45 -18.49
C ASN A 171 13.68 15.32 -19.52
N ILE A 172 12.49 14.77 -19.69
CA ILE A 172 12.23 13.64 -20.60
C ILE A 172 11.58 14.07 -21.92
N GLU A 173 11.63 15.38 -22.27
CA GLU A 173 11.22 15.87 -23.58
C GLU A 173 11.99 15.12 -24.67
N GLY A 174 11.27 14.71 -25.72
CA GLY A 174 11.80 13.89 -26.80
C GLY A 174 11.40 12.41 -26.69
N LEU A 175 11.06 11.89 -25.51
CA LEU A 175 10.61 10.50 -25.38
C LEU A 175 9.34 10.19 -26.19
N GLN A 176 8.52 11.19 -26.51
CA GLN A 176 7.34 11.05 -27.37
C GLN A 176 7.66 10.50 -28.77
N TYR A 177 8.92 10.55 -29.21
CA TYR A 177 9.35 9.97 -30.49
C TYR A 177 9.52 8.45 -30.45
N LEU A 178 9.54 7.84 -29.25
CA LEU A 178 9.69 6.39 -29.06
C LEU A 178 8.31 5.68 -28.98
N GLU A 179 7.49 5.88 -29.99
CA GLU A 179 6.07 5.46 -30.05
C GLU A 179 5.82 3.96 -29.87
N ASN A 180 6.85 3.12 -29.96
CA ASN A 180 6.74 1.67 -29.84
C ASN A 180 7.16 1.13 -28.47
N LEU A 181 7.46 2.02 -27.49
CA LEU A 181 7.78 1.60 -26.15
C LEU A 181 6.61 0.82 -25.51
N THR A 182 6.94 -0.33 -24.97
CA THR A 182 6.06 -1.17 -24.15
C THR A 182 6.55 -1.27 -22.70
N SER A 183 7.84 -1.02 -22.47
CA SER A 183 8.44 -0.97 -21.14
C SER A 183 9.42 0.20 -21.05
N LEU A 184 9.29 1.01 -20.00
CA LEU A 184 10.13 2.16 -19.74
C LEU A 184 10.53 2.20 -18.26
N ASN A 185 11.84 2.19 -18.02
CA ASN A 185 12.40 2.40 -16.70
C ASN A 185 13.06 3.78 -16.64
N LEU A 186 12.55 4.63 -15.77
CA LEU A 186 13.03 6.00 -15.48
C LEU A 186 13.34 6.16 -13.99
N SER A 187 13.53 5.06 -13.25
CA SER A 187 13.82 5.10 -11.83
C SER A 187 15.13 5.79 -11.48
N GLU A 188 15.28 6.24 -10.23
CA GLU A 188 16.51 6.86 -9.71
C GLU A 188 16.96 8.07 -10.55
N ASN A 189 16.01 8.94 -10.91
CA ASN A 189 16.25 10.17 -11.66
C ASN A 189 15.65 11.39 -10.92
N ASN A 190 15.59 12.53 -11.57
CA ASN A 190 15.05 13.77 -10.99
C ASN A 190 13.88 14.32 -11.83
N ILE A 191 13.00 13.41 -12.26
CA ILE A 191 11.88 13.73 -13.16
C ILE A 191 10.73 14.31 -12.35
N SER A 192 10.11 15.38 -12.88
CA SER A 192 8.93 16.01 -12.29
C SER A 192 7.77 16.21 -13.28
N ASP A 193 8.03 16.12 -14.59
CA ASP A 193 7.03 16.30 -15.65
C ASP A 193 6.94 15.04 -16.52
N LEU A 194 5.74 14.46 -16.58
CA LEU A 194 5.44 13.25 -17.35
C LEU A 194 4.70 13.55 -18.68
N ALA A 195 4.42 14.83 -18.99
CA ALA A 195 3.74 15.22 -20.22
C ALA A 195 4.37 14.64 -21.50
N PRO A 196 5.71 14.48 -21.60
CA PRO A 196 6.33 13.91 -22.80
C PRO A 196 5.99 12.43 -23.05
N ILE A 197 5.56 11.67 -22.05
CA ILE A 197 5.23 10.24 -22.22
C ILE A 197 3.74 9.96 -22.35
N LYS A 198 2.86 10.96 -22.21
CA LYS A 198 1.40 10.79 -22.23
C LYS A 198 0.85 10.10 -23.49
N ASP A 199 1.53 10.27 -24.62
CA ASP A 199 1.12 9.69 -25.91
C ASP A 199 1.76 8.31 -26.18
N LEU A 200 2.58 7.78 -25.26
CA LEU A 200 3.18 6.45 -25.35
C LEU A 200 2.17 5.36 -24.95
N VAL A 201 1.03 5.35 -25.61
CA VAL A 201 -0.13 4.51 -25.28
C VAL A 201 0.12 3.01 -25.39
N LYS A 202 1.26 2.57 -25.91
CA LYS A 202 1.66 1.15 -25.95
C LYS A 202 2.37 0.68 -24.69
N LEU A 203 2.69 1.60 -23.76
CA LEU A 203 3.33 1.22 -22.52
C LEU A 203 2.46 0.24 -21.73
N VAL A 204 3.10 -0.83 -21.30
CA VAL A 204 2.55 -1.90 -20.45
C VAL A 204 3.16 -1.84 -19.06
N SER A 205 4.45 -1.49 -18.97
CA SER A 205 5.18 -1.35 -17.70
C SER A 205 5.93 -0.03 -17.66
N LEU A 206 5.75 0.72 -16.57
CA LEU A 206 6.39 2.01 -16.32
C LEU A 206 6.96 2.06 -14.90
N ASN A 207 8.26 2.29 -14.79
CA ASN A 207 8.94 2.49 -13.52
C ASN A 207 9.41 3.93 -13.39
N LEU A 208 8.87 4.65 -12.42
CA LEU A 208 9.18 6.03 -12.04
C LEU A 208 9.69 6.12 -10.59
N SER A 209 10.09 5.00 -9.99
CA SER A 209 10.50 4.98 -8.57
C SER A 209 11.71 5.88 -8.31
N SER A 210 11.79 6.44 -7.12
CA SER A 210 12.92 7.29 -6.68
C SER A 210 13.14 8.55 -7.52
N ASN A 211 12.06 9.15 -8.05
CA ASN A 211 12.08 10.49 -8.66
C ASN A 211 11.59 11.51 -7.63
N ARG A 212 12.48 12.00 -6.79
CA ARG A 212 12.16 12.76 -5.57
C ARG A 212 11.42 14.08 -5.79
N THR A 213 11.43 14.59 -7.03
CA THR A 213 10.75 15.82 -7.44
C THR A 213 9.38 15.57 -8.07
N LEU A 214 8.98 14.30 -8.22
CA LEU A 214 7.69 13.94 -8.78
C LEU A 214 6.58 14.20 -7.75
N VAL A 215 5.69 15.14 -8.05
CA VAL A 215 4.62 15.59 -7.13
C VAL A 215 3.23 15.10 -7.52
N ASN A 216 3.01 14.70 -8.78
CA ASN A 216 1.77 14.16 -9.33
C ASN A 216 2.07 13.23 -10.51
N LEU A 217 1.05 12.54 -11.00
CA LEU A 217 1.16 11.59 -12.11
C LEU A 217 0.48 12.09 -13.39
N SER A 218 0.30 13.41 -13.56
CA SER A 218 -0.35 14.00 -14.74
C SER A 218 0.33 13.56 -16.03
N GLY A 219 -0.44 12.96 -16.95
CA GLY A 219 0.04 12.34 -18.18
C GLY A 219 -0.05 10.81 -18.16
N VAL A 220 -0.02 10.16 -16.98
CA VAL A 220 -0.15 8.71 -16.84
C VAL A 220 -1.58 8.24 -17.18
N GLU A 221 -2.59 9.07 -16.93
CA GLU A 221 -4.00 8.78 -17.21
C GLU A 221 -4.31 8.43 -18.68
N SER A 222 -3.42 8.82 -19.60
CA SER A 222 -3.53 8.54 -21.03
C SER A 222 -2.96 7.18 -21.44
N LEU A 223 -2.23 6.48 -20.55
CA LEU A 223 -1.51 5.24 -20.84
C LEU A 223 -2.45 4.03 -20.72
N VAL A 224 -3.43 3.94 -21.59
CA VAL A 224 -4.56 3.01 -21.52
C VAL A 224 -4.20 1.52 -21.56
N ASN A 225 -2.98 1.15 -21.93
CA ASN A 225 -2.48 -0.23 -21.93
C ASN A 225 -1.57 -0.54 -20.74
N LEU A 226 -1.38 0.41 -19.80
CA LEU A 226 -0.50 0.23 -18.66
C LEU A 226 -1.06 -0.83 -17.71
N GLN A 227 -0.26 -1.86 -17.40
CA GLN A 227 -0.60 -2.95 -16.51
C GLN A 227 0.17 -2.89 -15.19
N GLU A 228 1.39 -2.35 -15.22
CA GLU A 228 2.28 -2.26 -14.08
C GLU A 228 2.83 -0.83 -13.95
N LEU A 229 2.66 -0.22 -12.80
CA LEU A 229 3.19 1.10 -12.50
C LEU A 229 3.94 1.08 -11.16
N ASN A 230 5.20 1.51 -11.19
CA ASN A 230 5.97 1.69 -9.97
C ASN A 230 6.32 3.18 -9.80
N VAL A 231 5.81 3.79 -8.74
CA VAL A 231 6.10 5.17 -8.31
C VAL A 231 6.67 5.22 -6.91
N SER A 232 7.22 4.12 -6.39
CA SER A 232 7.74 4.02 -5.03
C SER A 232 8.87 5.01 -4.75
N ALA A 233 9.07 5.38 -3.50
CA ALA A 233 10.13 6.25 -3.01
C ALA A 233 10.10 7.69 -3.59
N ASN A 234 8.95 8.16 -4.01
CA ASN A 234 8.71 9.53 -4.44
C ASN A 234 8.15 10.35 -3.27
N LYS A 235 9.02 10.88 -2.42
CA LYS A 235 8.65 11.57 -1.16
C LYS A 235 7.78 12.83 -1.35
N ALA A 236 7.77 13.42 -2.54
CA ALA A 236 6.95 14.58 -2.87
C ALA A 236 5.56 14.19 -3.44
N LEU A 237 5.32 12.90 -3.72
CA LEU A 237 4.07 12.40 -4.27
C LEU A 237 3.04 12.19 -3.15
N GLU A 238 2.00 13.02 -3.13
CA GLU A 238 0.92 12.97 -2.13
C GLU A 238 -0.39 12.41 -2.69
N ASP A 239 -0.54 12.38 -4.02
CA ASP A 239 -1.75 11.94 -4.72
C ASP A 239 -1.40 11.05 -5.92
N ILE A 240 -2.24 10.03 -6.15
CA ILE A 240 -2.16 9.10 -7.28
C ILE A 240 -3.52 8.96 -7.98
N SER A 241 -4.39 9.94 -7.84
CA SER A 241 -5.76 9.90 -8.41
C SER A 241 -5.80 9.74 -9.92
N GLU A 242 -4.76 10.17 -10.64
CA GLU A 242 -4.65 10.02 -12.09
C GLU A 242 -4.72 8.55 -12.54
N VAL A 243 -4.32 7.60 -11.69
CA VAL A 243 -4.39 6.17 -12.05
C VAL A 243 -5.82 5.62 -12.10
N ALA A 244 -6.78 6.30 -11.48
CA ALA A 244 -8.16 5.83 -11.36
C ALA A 244 -8.84 5.53 -12.72
N SER A 245 -8.36 6.16 -13.80
CA SER A 245 -8.88 6.00 -15.16
C SER A 245 -8.24 4.86 -15.96
N LEU A 246 -7.17 4.23 -15.44
CA LEU A 246 -6.42 3.20 -16.15
C LEU A 246 -7.20 1.88 -16.25
N PRO A 247 -7.63 1.46 -17.46
CA PRO A 247 -8.62 0.41 -17.61
C PRO A 247 -8.07 -1.00 -17.42
N VAL A 248 -6.74 -1.18 -17.51
CA VAL A 248 -6.10 -2.50 -17.48
C VAL A 248 -4.96 -2.61 -16.47
N LEU A 249 -4.82 -1.60 -15.59
CA LEU A 249 -3.81 -1.62 -14.54
C LEU A 249 -4.09 -2.77 -13.57
N LYS A 250 -3.09 -3.61 -13.32
CA LYS A 250 -3.16 -4.81 -12.47
C LYS A 250 -2.38 -4.63 -11.18
N GLU A 251 -1.30 -3.89 -11.24
CA GLU A 251 -0.38 -3.70 -10.13
C GLU A 251 0.08 -2.25 -10.06
N ILE A 252 0.08 -1.70 -8.87
CA ILE A 252 0.70 -0.41 -8.58
C ILE A 252 1.56 -0.51 -7.32
N SER A 253 2.79 -0.01 -7.43
CA SER A 253 3.70 0.18 -6.30
C SER A 253 3.88 1.67 -6.04
N ALA A 254 3.40 2.13 -4.88
CA ALA A 254 3.53 3.50 -4.38
C ALA A 254 4.07 3.49 -2.93
N GLN A 255 4.98 2.56 -2.64
CA GLN A 255 5.61 2.44 -1.33
C GLN A 255 6.51 3.63 -1.02
N GLY A 256 6.51 4.10 0.23
CA GLY A 256 7.45 5.12 0.69
C GLY A 256 7.28 6.49 0.02
N CYS A 257 6.07 6.82 -0.36
CA CYS A 257 5.64 8.15 -0.80
C CYS A 257 5.15 8.99 0.40
N ASN A 258 4.24 9.91 0.18
CA ASN A 258 3.62 10.73 1.24
C ASN A 258 2.09 10.76 1.09
N ILE A 259 1.50 9.62 0.65
CA ILE A 259 0.08 9.51 0.34
C ILE A 259 -0.72 9.43 1.65
N LYS A 260 -1.72 10.31 1.79
CA LYS A 260 -2.59 10.37 2.97
C LYS A 260 -3.98 9.82 2.72
N THR A 261 -4.47 10.00 1.50
CA THR A 261 -5.79 9.54 1.04
C THR A 261 -5.67 8.96 -0.35
N LEU A 262 -6.61 8.08 -0.70
CA LEU A 262 -6.71 7.49 -2.03
C LEU A 262 -7.99 7.99 -2.68
N GLU A 263 -7.89 9.10 -3.41
CA GLU A 263 -9.03 9.69 -4.12
C GLU A 263 -9.15 9.04 -5.50
N LEU A 264 -9.51 7.76 -5.52
CA LEU A 264 -9.63 6.97 -6.76
C LEU A 264 -11.01 7.12 -7.42
N ASP A 265 -11.68 8.25 -7.26
CA ASP A 265 -12.99 8.45 -7.87
C ASP A 265 -12.87 8.72 -9.38
N ASN A 266 -13.48 7.85 -10.18
CA ASN A 266 -13.56 8.01 -11.61
C ASN A 266 -15.01 8.36 -12.01
N PRO A 267 -15.32 9.61 -12.37
CA PRO A 267 -16.68 10.02 -12.75
C PRO A 267 -17.17 9.34 -14.03
N ALA A 268 -16.28 8.74 -14.82
CA ALA A 268 -16.64 8.06 -16.07
C ALA A 268 -17.03 6.58 -15.90
N GLY A 269 -16.95 6.01 -14.70
CA GLY A 269 -17.38 4.62 -14.49
C GLY A 269 -16.50 3.78 -13.57
N ALA A 270 -16.08 2.60 -14.04
CA ALA A 270 -15.33 1.65 -13.23
C ALA A 270 -13.96 2.20 -12.80
N ILE A 271 -13.67 2.07 -11.52
CA ILE A 271 -12.41 2.46 -10.92
C ILE A 271 -11.48 1.26 -10.97
N LEU A 272 -10.34 1.38 -11.64
CA LEU A 272 -9.29 0.36 -11.70
C LEU A 272 -9.87 -1.07 -11.81
N PRO A 273 -10.61 -1.41 -12.89
CA PRO A 273 -11.40 -2.64 -12.95
C PRO A 273 -10.56 -3.92 -12.97
N GLU A 274 -9.28 -3.83 -13.27
CA GLU A 274 -8.36 -4.96 -13.37
C GLU A 274 -7.32 -5.03 -12.25
N ILE A 275 -7.32 -4.06 -11.30
CA ILE A 275 -6.31 -4.02 -10.24
C ILE A 275 -6.42 -5.24 -9.33
N GLU A 276 -5.31 -5.93 -9.14
CA GLU A 276 -5.21 -7.10 -8.28
C GLU A 276 -4.31 -6.87 -7.07
N THR A 277 -3.30 -6.01 -7.20
CA THR A 277 -2.31 -5.78 -6.14
C THR A 277 -2.00 -4.30 -5.95
N PHE A 278 -2.04 -3.87 -4.70
CA PHE A 278 -1.65 -2.53 -4.27
C PHE A 278 -0.52 -2.60 -3.24
N TYR A 279 0.62 -1.97 -3.54
CA TYR A 279 1.72 -1.77 -2.60
C TYR A 279 1.72 -0.31 -2.15
N LEU A 280 1.30 -0.07 -0.93
CA LEU A 280 1.13 1.25 -0.30
C LEU A 280 1.89 1.36 1.03
N GLN A 281 2.90 0.51 1.24
CA GLN A 281 3.67 0.50 2.48
C GLN A 281 4.35 1.86 2.71
N GLU A 282 4.58 2.20 3.99
CA GLU A 282 5.35 3.38 4.39
C GLU A 282 4.80 4.70 3.79
N ASN A 283 3.50 4.87 3.84
CA ASN A 283 2.78 6.10 3.57
C ASN A 283 2.14 6.65 4.85
N ASP A 284 1.27 7.64 4.73
CA ASP A 284 0.55 8.25 5.86
C ASP A 284 -0.98 8.12 5.70
N LEU A 285 -1.42 6.94 5.22
CA LEU A 285 -2.83 6.67 4.94
C LEU A 285 -3.67 6.74 6.21
N THR A 286 -4.81 7.41 6.11
CA THR A 286 -5.81 7.52 7.18
C THR A 286 -7.14 6.86 6.83
N ASP A 287 -7.41 6.62 5.54
CA ASP A 287 -8.65 6.01 5.04
C ASP A 287 -8.39 5.05 3.87
N LEU A 288 -9.17 3.98 3.80
CA LEU A 288 -9.08 2.93 2.78
C LEU A 288 -10.39 2.77 2.00
N THR A 289 -11.32 3.72 2.11
CA THR A 289 -12.69 3.61 1.56
C THR A 289 -12.71 3.36 0.05
N SER A 290 -11.80 3.98 -0.70
CA SER A 290 -11.71 3.80 -2.15
C SER A 290 -11.32 2.38 -2.53
N LEU A 291 -10.52 1.69 -1.72
CA LEU A 291 -10.07 0.33 -1.98
C LEU A 291 -11.22 -0.68 -1.89
N ALA A 292 -12.23 -0.42 -1.05
CA ALA A 292 -13.40 -1.28 -0.92
C ALA A 292 -14.26 -1.37 -2.20
N LYS A 293 -14.08 -0.42 -3.11
CA LYS A 293 -14.82 -0.35 -4.38
C LYS A 293 -14.12 -1.13 -5.51
N LEU A 294 -12.90 -1.64 -5.29
CA LEU A 294 -12.07 -2.29 -6.31
C LEU A 294 -12.49 -3.75 -6.51
N PRO A 295 -12.99 -4.12 -7.71
CA PRO A 295 -13.70 -5.39 -7.88
C PRO A 295 -12.81 -6.63 -7.89
N LYS A 296 -11.50 -6.47 -8.14
CA LYS A 296 -10.54 -7.58 -8.28
C LYS A 296 -9.38 -7.52 -7.30
N LEU A 297 -9.37 -6.56 -6.36
CA LEU A 297 -8.28 -6.40 -5.42
C LEU A 297 -8.14 -7.64 -4.53
N LYS A 298 -6.97 -8.31 -4.63
CA LYS A 298 -6.61 -9.53 -3.91
C LYS A 298 -5.57 -9.28 -2.84
N ASN A 299 -4.55 -8.50 -3.17
CA ASN A 299 -3.39 -8.29 -2.30
C ASN A 299 -3.26 -6.81 -1.94
N LEU A 300 -3.30 -6.53 -0.65
CA LEU A 300 -3.17 -5.19 -0.11
C LEU A 300 -2.02 -5.12 0.89
N TYR A 301 -0.99 -4.36 0.55
CA TYR A 301 0.18 -4.13 1.39
C TYR A 301 0.16 -2.69 1.88
N ILE A 302 -0.21 -2.47 3.14
CA ILE A 302 -0.32 -1.15 3.80
C ILE A 302 0.57 -1.05 5.04
N LYS A 303 1.56 -1.93 5.16
CA LYS A 303 2.52 -1.93 6.27
C LYS A 303 3.11 -0.53 6.50
N GLY A 304 3.24 -0.12 7.77
CA GLY A 304 3.92 1.12 8.13
C GLY A 304 3.09 2.40 7.86
N ASN A 305 1.78 2.30 7.63
CA ASN A 305 0.88 3.46 7.62
C ASN A 305 0.50 3.81 9.05
N ALA A 306 1.37 4.57 9.72
CA ALA A 306 1.30 4.80 11.16
C ALA A 306 0.01 5.52 11.61
N SER A 307 -0.58 6.34 10.74
CA SER A 307 -1.79 7.13 11.03
C SER A 307 -3.11 6.39 10.81
N LEU A 308 -3.06 5.13 10.30
CA LEU A 308 -4.25 4.33 10.02
C LEU A 308 -4.85 3.78 11.30
N LYS A 309 -6.13 4.10 11.57
CA LYS A 309 -6.80 3.73 12.83
C LYS A 309 -7.70 2.51 12.74
N SER A 310 -8.18 2.15 11.54
CA SER A 310 -9.16 1.07 11.37
C SER A 310 -9.09 0.47 9.98
N LEU A 311 -9.40 -0.84 9.88
CA LEU A 311 -9.61 -1.54 8.60
C LEU A 311 -11.09 -1.65 8.22
N ALA A 312 -12.02 -1.09 9.01
CA ALA A 312 -13.46 -1.24 8.82
C ALA A 312 -13.96 -0.84 7.42
N THR A 313 -13.28 0.13 6.79
CA THR A 313 -13.63 0.60 5.45
C THR A 313 -13.37 -0.44 4.35
N LEU A 314 -12.59 -1.49 4.63
CA LEU A 314 -12.32 -2.59 3.68
C LEU A 314 -13.47 -3.60 3.55
N LYS A 315 -14.54 -3.50 4.33
CA LYS A 315 -15.66 -4.47 4.33
C LYS A 315 -16.19 -4.82 2.94
N GLY A 316 -16.15 -3.88 1.98
CA GLY A 316 -16.59 -4.08 0.59
C GLY A 316 -15.60 -4.78 -0.34
N ALA A 317 -14.33 -4.90 0.05
CA ALA A 317 -13.27 -5.50 -0.76
C ALA A 317 -13.31 -7.05 -0.69
N THR A 318 -14.40 -7.65 -1.15
CA THR A 318 -14.73 -9.07 -0.94
C THR A 318 -13.78 -10.07 -1.62
N LYS A 319 -12.88 -9.59 -2.48
CA LYS A 319 -11.88 -10.40 -3.18
C LYS A 319 -10.51 -10.41 -2.49
N LEU A 320 -10.34 -9.65 -1.40
CA LEU A 320 -9.09 -9.64 -0.65
C LEU A 320 -8.75 -11.03 -0.12
N GLN A 321 -7.52 -11.44 -0.44
CA GLN A 321 -6.89 -12.68 0.00
C GLN A 321 -5.77 -12.40 0.99
N LEU A 322 -5.07 -11.28 0.83
CA LEU A 322 -3.97 -10.88 1.69
C LEU A 322 -4.12 -9.43 2.12
N ILE A 323 -3.94 -9.18 3.42
CA ILE A 323 -3.77 -7.86 4.02
C ILE A 323 -2.49 -7.87 4.85
N ASP A 324 -1.52 -7.03 4.50
CA ASP A 324 -0.37 -6.71 5.37
C ASP A 324 -0.52 -5.29 5.91
N ALA A 325 -0.97 -5.18 7.15
CA ALA A 325 -1.08 -3.94 7.91
C ALA A 325 -0.08 -3.90 9.08
N SER A 326 1.03 -4.63 8.97
CA SER A 326 2.08 -4.62 9.99
C SER A 326 2.62 -3.20 10.24
N ASN A 327 2.99 -2.89 11.47
CA ASN A 327 3.53 -1.58 11.87
C ASN A 327 2.58 -0.39 11.60
N CYS A 328 1.27 -0.61 11.50
CA CYS A 328 0.27 0.46 11.57
C CYS A 328 0.06 0.82 13.05
N THR A 329 0.95 1.66 13.59
CA THR A 329 1.06 1.87 15.04
C THR A 329 -0.15 2.53 15.69
N ASP A 330 -0.95 3.28 14.92
CA ASP A 330 -2.21 3.88 15.38
C ASP A 330 -3.44 3.01 15.12
N LEU A 331 -3.27 1.78 14.60
CA LEU A 331 -4.38 0.88 14.36
C LEU A 331 -4.98 0.43 15.71
N GLU A 332 -6.19 0.89 15.98
CA GLU A 332 -6.94 0.63 17.23
C GLU A 332 -7.91 -0.54 17.10
N THR A 333 -8.45 -0.75 15.90
CA THR A 333 -9.48 -1.77 15.64
C THR A 333 -9.44 -2.26 14.20
N LEU A 334 -9.76 -3.54 14.00
CA LEU A 334 -10.01 -4.07 12.65
C LEU A 334 -11.38 -3.65 12.12
N GLY A 335 -12.32 -3.28 13.01
CA GLY A 335 -13.70 -3.00 12.67
C GLY A 335 -14.45 -4.21 12.10
N ASP A 336 -15.49 -3.99 11.32
CA ASP A 336 -16.26 -5.08 10.71
C ASP A 336 -15.62 -5.50 9.37
N ILE A 337 -14.90 -6.61 9.40
CA ILE A 337 -14.26 -7.24 8.22
C ILE A 337 -14.95 -8.56 7.81
N SER A 338 -16.14 -8.84 8.32
CA SER A 338 -16.89 -10.09 8.04
C SER A 338 -17.18 -10.33 6.56
N GLY A 339 -17.13 -9.28 5.72
CA GLY A 339 -17.30 -9.39 4.26
C GLY A 339 -16.10 -9.99 3.51
N LEU A 340 -14.94 -10.13 4.15
CA LEU A 340 -13.70 -10.59 3.51
C LEU A 340 -13.63 -12.12 3.44
N SER A 341 -14.61 -12.74 2.80
CA SER A 341 -14.78 -14.21 2.78
C SER A 341 -13.66 -14.96 2.03
N GLU A 342 -12.90 -14.30 1.18
CA GLU A 342 -11.76 -14.88 0.47
C GLU A 342 -10.43 -14.67 1.21
N LEU A 343 -10.42 -13.99 2.37
CA LEU A 343 -9.19 -13.67 3.10
C LEU A 343 -8.49 -14.95 3.58
N GLU A 344 -7.22 -15.08 3.19
CA GLU A 344 -6.34 -16.20 3.53
C GLU A 344 -5.25 -15.81 4.53
N MET A 345 -4.78 -14.58 4.48
CA MET A 345 -3.71 -14.06 5.32
C MET A 345 -3.97 -12.65 5.80
N ILE A 346 -3.76 -12.43 7.10
CA ILE A 346 -3.71 -11.09 7.69
C ILE A 346 -2.48 -10.94 8.58
N GLN A 347 -1.72 -9.88 8.35
CA GLN A 347 -0.52 -9.53 9.09
C GLN A 347 -0.74 -8.19 9.78
N LEU A 348 -0.57 -8.18 11.11
CA LEU A 348 -0.84 -7.06 12.01
C LEU A 348 0.32 -6.80 12.96
N SER A 349 1.46 -7.49 12.78
CA SER A 349 2.61 -7.39 13.68
C SER A 349 3.05 -5.95 13.90
N GLY A 350 3.31 -5.56 15.16
CA GLY A 350 3.75 -4.22 15.50
C GLY A 350 2.65 -3.14 15.53
N CYS A 351 1.37 -3.51 15.50
CA CYS A 351 0.24 -2.59 15.68
C CYS A 351 0.05 -2.27 17.18
N SER A 352 0.87 -1.38 17.71
CA SER A 352 1.04 -1.16 19.15
C SER A 352 -0.18 -0.60 19.89
N LYS A 353 -1.22 -0.14 19.18
CA LYS A 353 -2.51 0.28 19.76
C LYS A 353 -3.64 -0.74 19.56
N LEU A 354 -3.41 -1.83 18.83
CA LEU A 354 -4.42 -2.85 18.59
C LEU A 354 -4.61 -3.72 19.84
N LYS A 355 -5.78 -3.59 20.47
CA LYS A 355 -6.11 -4.26 21.74
C LYS A 355 -6.90 -5.55 21.58
N GLU A 356 -7.54 -5.74 20.45
CA GLU A 356 -8.41 -6.89 20.21
C GLU A 356 -8.40 -7.32 18.74
N ILE A 357 -8.61 -8.61 18.53
CA ILE A 357 -8.80 -9.21 17.20
C ILE A 357 -10.16 -9.92 17.09
N THR A 358 -11.14 -9.46 17.86
CA THR A 358 -12.49 -10.05 17.97
C THR A 358 -13.26 -10.09 16.64
N SER A 359 -12.84 -9.30 15.66
CA SER A 359 -13.40 -9.28 14.30
C SER A 359 -12.89 -10.43 13.42
N LEU A 360 -11.83 -11.14 13.81
CA LEU A 360 -11.27 -12.27 13.07
C LEU A 360 -12.08 -13.56 13.35
N LYS A 361 -13.34 -13.53 12.97
CA LYS A 361 -14.27 -14.66 13.07
C LYS A 361 -15.06 -14.82 11.78
N ASP A 362 -15.61 -16.00 11.55
CA ASP A 362 -16.44 -16.28 10.36
C ASP A 362 -15.71 -16.03 9.02
N LEU A 363 -14.37 -16.26 9.02
CA LEU A 363 -13.50 -16.12 7.84
C LEU A 363 -13.08 -17.53 7.36
N PRO A 364 -13.88 -18.17 6.50
CA PRO A 364 -13.75 -19.61 6.20
C PRO A 364 -12.47 -19.99 5.44
N ASN A 365 -11.80 -19.00 4.84
CA ASN A 365 -10.57 -19.22 4.08
C ASN A 365 -9.30 -18.80 4.82
N LEU A 366 -9.42 -18.20 6.01
CA LEU A 366 -8.28 -17.68 6.73
C LEU A 366 -7.34 -18.81 7.19
N VAL A 367 -6.07 -18.70 6.78
CA VAL A 367 -5.01 -19.69 7.03
C VAL A 367 -3.98 -19.17 8.02
N ASN A 368 -3.62 -17.88 7.91
CA ASN A 368 -2.58 -17.28 8.72
C ASN A 368 -3.03 -15.99 9.38
N ILE A 369 -2.81 -15.88 10.69
CA ILE A 369 -2.92 -14.66 11.49
C ILE A 369 -1.58 -14.41 12.15
N THR A 370 -0.98 -13.24 11.93
CA THR A 370 0.19 -12.76 12.67
C THR A 370 -0.15 -11.41 13.30
N ALA A 371 -0.04 -11.32 14.60
CA ALA A 371 -0.33 -10.12 15.37
C ALA A 371 0.59 -10.06 16.61
N ASP A 372 1.86 -10.34 16.39
CA ASP A 372 2.89 -10.21 17.43
C ASP A 372 3.24 -8.74 17.69
N SER A 373 3.77 -8.47 18.88
CA SER A 373 4.21 -7.12 19.26
C SER A 373 3.11 -6.07 19.15
N CYS A 374 1.87 -6.44 19.46
CA CYS A 374 0.70 -5.57 19.56
C CYS A 374 0.38 -5.26 21.04
N ALA A 375 -0.80 -4.69 21.30
CA ALA A 375 -1.32 -4.49 22.65
C ALA A 375 -2.57 -5.38 22.92
N ILE A 376 -2.61 -6.59 22.34
CA ILE A 376 -3.79 -7.44 22.41
C ILE A 376 -4.01 -7.90 23.85
N GLU A 377 -5.20 -7.59 24.37
CA GLU A 377 -5.69 -7.98 25.69
C GLU A 377 -6.73 -9.11 25.58
N ASP A 378 -7.50 -9.13 24.48
CA ASP A 378 -8.60 -10.05 24.24
C ASP A 378 -8.62 -10.61 22.82
N LEU A 379 -8.73 -11.92 22.71
CA LEU A 379 -8.89 -12.64 21.44
C LEU A 379 -10.36 -12.72 21.00
N GLY A 380 -11.30 -12.42 21.89
CA GLY A 380 -12.72 -12.61 21.65
C GLY A 380 -13.08 -14.08 21.48
N THR A 381 -13.86 -14.37 20.46
CA THR A 381 -14.21 -15.72 20.06
C THR A 381 -13.73 -15.94 18.62
N LEU A 382 -12.56 -16.56 18.45
CA LEU A 382 -12.00 -16.90 17.14
C LEU A 382 -12.74 -18.09 16.50
N ASN A 383 -14.05 -17.93 16.28
CA ASN A 383 -14.93 -19.01 15.77
C ASN A 383 -14.89 -19.10 14.25
N ASN A 384 -15.26 -20.27 13.74
CA ASN A 384 -15.46 -20.51 12.31
C ASN A 384 -14.23 -20.15 11.46
N LEU A 385 -13.04 -20.59 11.95
CA LEU A 385 -11.77 -20.52 11.25
C LEU A 385 -11.29 -21.92 10.83
N PRO A 386 -12.03 -22.65 9.99
CA PRO A 386 -11.80 -24.08 9.73
C PRO A 386 -10.48 -24.38 9.02
N LYS A 387 -9.84 -23.39 8.41
CA LYS A 387 -8.59 -23.53 7.67
C LYS A 387 -7.39 -22.94 8.39
N LEU A 388 -7.56 -22.33 9.57
CA LEU A 388 -6.46 -21.65 10.28
C LEU A 388 -5.35 -22.67 10.62
N GLN A 389 -4.13 -22.37 10.17
CA GLN A 389 -2.93 -23.20 10.37
C GLN A 389 -1.91 -22.52 11.27
N THR A 390 -1.83 -21.19 11.22
CA THR A 390 -0.84 -20.42 11.97
C THR A 390 -1.52 -19.28 12.72
N LEU A 391 -1.27 -19.23 14.03
CA LEU A 391 -1.67 -18.13 14.90
C LEU A 391 -0.45 -17.67 15.70
N ILE A 392 0.05 -16.47 15.39
CA ILE A 392 1.21 -15.87 16.05
C ILE A 392 0.75 -14.62 16.79
N LEU A 393 0.92 -14.62 18.10
CA LEU A 393 0.47 -13.59 19.03
C LEU A 393 1.58 -13.22 20.04
N SER A 394 2.82 -13.56 19.74
CA SER A 394 3.98 -13.31 20.62
C SER A 394 4.06 -11.83 21.04
N ASP A 395 4.67 -11.55 22.19
CA ASP A 395 4.91 -10.20 22.71
C ASP A 395 3.64 -9.35 22.95
N ASN A 396 2.48 -9.96 23.15
CA ASN A 396 1.27 -9.28 23.63
C ASN A 396 1.19 -9.38 25.16
N LYS A 397 1.84 -8.46 25.85
CA LYS A 397 2.09 -8.54 27.31
C LYS A 397 0.82 -8.53 28.17
N ASP A 398 -0.26 -7.95 27.65
CA ASP A 398 -1.54 -7.84 28.34
C ASP A 398 -2.49 -9.01 28.01
N LEU A 399 -2.09 -9.91 27.09
CA LEU A 399 -2.85 -11.12 26.76
C LEU A 399 -2.66 -12.16 27.87
N THR A 400 -3.67 -12.30 28.73
CA THR A 400 -3.65 -13.21 29.89
C THR A 400 -4.49 -14.46 29.70
N ASN A 401 -5.40 -14.46 28.70
CA ASN A 401 -6.39 -15.51 28.48
C ASN A 401 -6.41 -15.93 27.01
N ILE A 402 -6.31 -17.23 26.78
CA ILE A 402 -6.30 -17.84 25.44
C ILE A 402 -7.43 -18.86 25.25
N ASN A 403 -8.49 -18.79 26.05
CA ASN A 403 -9.63 -19.73 25.97
C ASN A 403 -10.35 -19.69 24.61
N ALA A 404 -10.14 -18.67 23.81
CA ALA A 404 -10.65 -18.57 22.44
C ALA A 404 -9.93 -19.50 21.45
N VAL A 405 -8.77 -20.06 21.83
CA VAL A 405 -7.97 -20.95 20.97
C VAL A 405 -8.46 -22.40 21.15
N THR A 406 -9.61 -22.68 20.58
CA THR A 406 -10.27 -23.99 20.62
C THR A 406 -10.97 -24.25 19.28
N ASP A 407 -11.26 -25.51 18.98
CA ASP A 407 -11.98 -25.93 17.78
C ASP A 407 -11.34 -25.49 16.46
N MET A 408 -9.98 -25.51 16.41
CA MET A 408 -9.20 -25.16 15.22
C MET A 408 -8.55 -26.43 14.61
N PRO A 409 -9.29 -27.18 13.78
CA PRO A 409 -8.88 -28.53 13.33
C PRO A 409 -7.67 -28.55 12.41
N GLN A 410 -7.24 -27.42 11.89
CA GLN A 410 -6.09 -27.29 11.00
C GLN A 410 -4.90 -26.58 11.66
N LEU A 411 -5.04 -26.06 12.88
CA LEU A 411 -3.97 -25.29 13.54
C LEU A 411 -2.74 -26.18 13.78
N LYS A 412 -1.59 -25.70 13.27
CA LYS A 412 -0.28 -26.37 13.36
C LYS A 412 0.69 -25.62 14.25
N THR A 413 0.63 -24.29 14.20
CA THR A 413 1.56 -23.41 14.91
C THR A 413 0.78 -22.41 15.75
N LEU A 414 1.06 -22.38 17.05
CA LEU A 414 0.57 -21.40 18.01
C LEU A 414 1.78 -20.81 18.74
N ALA A 415 2.06 -19.53 18.51
CA ALA A 415 3.13 -18.81 19.18
C ALA A 415 2.54 -17.74 20.10
N LEU A 416 2.90 -17.82 21.37
CA LEU A 416 2.40 -17.02 22.49
C LEU A 416 3.53 -16.63 23.45
N ASP A 417 4.77 -16.65 22.97
CA ASP A 417 5.91 -16.25 23.80
C ASP A 417 5.84 -14.76 24.15
N GLY A 418 6.38 -14.38 25.31
CA GLY A 418 6.39 -12.98 25.76
C GLY A 418 5.02 -12.38 26.10
N CYS A 419 4.00 -13.20 26.31
CA CYS A 419 2.67 -12.75 26.72
C CYS A 419 2.51 -12.69 28.26
N GLY A 420 1.31 -12.32 28.74
CA GLY A 420 0.96 -12.27 30.16
C GLY A 420 0.23 -13.51 30.67
N ILE A 421 0.35 -14.66 30.00
CA ILE A 421 -0.49 -15.85 30.24
C ILE A 421 -0.11 -16.48 31.55
N THR A 422 -1.11 -16.65 32.42
CA THR A 422 -0.97 -17.28 33.75
C THR A 422 -1.52 -18.71 33.80
N SER A 423 -2.43 -19.05 32.89
CA SER A 423 -3.03 -20.38 32.71
C SER A 423 -3.32 -20.64 31.26
N ILE A 424 -3.09 -21.85 30.79
CA ILE A 424 -3.29 -22.21 29.39
C ILE A 424 -4.78 -22.47 29.10
N GLY A 425 -5.59 -22.75 30.17
CA GLY A 425 -6.96 -23.19 29.97
C GLY A 425 -7.03 -24.56 29.28
N THR A 426 -8.09 -24.80 28.53
CA THR A 426 -8.25 -26.01 27.73
C THR A 426 -7.97 -25.71 26.28
N LEU A 427 -6.88 -26.25 25.73
CA LEU A 427 -6.56 -26.20 24.28
C LEU A 427 -7.28 -27.35 23.57
N ASP A 428 -8.62 -27.30 23.55
CA ASP A 428 -9.44 -28.39 23.02
C ASP A 428 -9.52 -28.41 21.50
N ASN A 429 -9.63 -29.62 20.94
CA ASN A 429 -9.85 -29.83 19.50
C ASN A 429 -8.79 -29.19 18.59
N LEU A 430 -7.50 -29.34 18.95
CA LEU A 430 -6.35 -28.94 18.15
C LEU A 430 -5.56 -30.17 17.63
N PRO A 431 -6.15 -31.07 16.85
CA PRO A 431 -5.57 -32.39 16.53
C PRO A 431 -4.31 -32.31 15.66
N LYS A 432 -4.02 -31.16 15.08
CA LYS A 432 -2.86 -30.94 14.18
C LYS A 432 -1.80 -30.02 14.78
N LEU A 433 -1.96 -29.58 16.03
CA LEU A 433 -0.98 -28.69 16.65
C LEU A 433 0.37 -29.41 16.78
N GLU A 434 1.39 -28.87 16.13
CA GLU A 434 2.75 -29.40 16.06
C GLU A 434 3.74 -28.53 16.84
N LYS A 435 3.53 -27.20 16.84
CA LYS A 435 4.39 -26.22 17.50
C LYS A 435 3.56 -25.35 18.45
N LEU A 436 3.96 -25.31 19.72
CA LEU A 436 3.39 -24.45 20.76
C LEU A 436 4.53 -23.73 21.47
N ASP A 437 4.64 -22.40 21.29
CA ASP A 437 5.60 -21.59 22.04
C ASP A 437 4.89 -20.79 23.14
N LEU A 438 5.29 -21.04 24.39
CA LEU A 438 4.76 -20.44 25.61
C LEU A 438 5.87 -19.80 26.47
N LYS A 439 7.07 -19.63 25.89
CA LYS A 439 8.20 -19.03 26.62
C LYS A 439 7.83 -17.64 27.15
N GLU A 440 8.57 -17.19 28.16
CA GLU A 440 8.43 -15.85 28.73
C GLU A 440 6.99 -15.46 29.13
N ASN A 441 6.22 -16.45 29.64
CA ASN A 441 4.90 -16.27 30.22
C ASN A 441 4.94 -16.41 31.73
N GLN A 442 3.81 -16.24 32.42
CA GLN A 442 3.66 -16.32 33.86
C GLN A 442 3.01 -17.66 34.30
N LEU A 443 3.19 -18.71 33.51
CA LEU A 443 2.61 -20.02 33.76
C LEU A 443 3.18 -20.66 35.00
N THR A 444 2.31 -21.16 35.88
CA THR A 444 2.70 -21.92 37.07
C THR A 444 2.56 -23.44 36.88
N SER A 445 1.83 -23.86 35.86
CA SER A 445 1.58 -25.25 35.49
C SER A 445 1.32 -25.36 33.98
N ILE A 446 1.67 -26.51 33.43
CA ILE A 446 1.32 -26.91 32.05
C ILE A 446 0.51 -28.22 32.07
N SER A 447 -0.08 -28.56 33.23
CA SER A 447 -0.83 -29.81 33.41
C SER A 447 -2.12 -29.89 32.59
N GLU A 448 -2.60 -28.73 32.10
CA GLU A 448 -3.76 -28.62 31.20
C GLU A 448 -3.45 -28.97 29.75
N ILE A 449 -2.15 -29.13 29.38
CA ILE A 449 -1.77 -29.57 28.03
C ILE A 449 -2.02 -31.08 27.93
N ASN A 450 -3.21 -31.44 27.50
CA ASN A 450 -3.61 -32.82 27.25
C ASN A 450 -4.15 -32.95 25.82
N ASP A 451 -4.17 -34.16 25.29
CA ASP A 451 -4.81 -34.48 24.01
C ASP A 451 -4.31 -33.70 22.77
N LEU A 452 -3.01 -33.34 22.78
CA LEU A 452 -2.32 -32.74 21.63
C LEU A 452 -1.41 -33.78 20.93
N PRO A 453 -1.96 -34.68 20.09
CA PRO A 453 -1.28 -35.91 19.64
C PRO A 453 -0.09 -35.66 18.72
N ARG A 454 0.08 -34.44 18.18
CA ARG A 454 1.17 -34.09 17.27
C ARG A 454 2.17 -33.10 17.84
N LEU A 455 1.96 -32.64 19.07
CA LEU A 455 2.88 -31.69 19.68
C LEU A 455 4.27 -32.32 19.87
N SER A 456 5.31 -31.64 19.38
CA SER A 456 6.70 -32.12 19.38
C SER A 456 7.69 -31.13 20.03
#